data_4637c74495df5033f9bb0704a36364b3
#
_entry.id   4637c74495df5033f9bb0704a36364b3
#
_cell.length_a   1.000
_cell.length_b   1.000
_cell.length_c   1.000
_cell.angle_alpha   90.00
_cell.angle_beta   90.00
_cell.angle_gamma   90.00
#
_symmetry.space_group_name_H-M   'P 1'
#
loop_
_entity.id
_entity.type
_entity.pdbx_description
1 polymer ?
#
loop_
_entity_poly.entity_id
_entity_poly.type
_entity_poly.pdbx_seq_one_letter_code
_entity_poly.pdbx_strand_id
1 'polypeptide(L)'
;MAESPVTTKGTTDMRKRAIRIGVMLPLHTENGDGKRMTEYYRGVLMACDSLKANGISTDVRAWNVPENADIRTTLLEQHVADRDLIIGPLYTKQLKALGDFALRNNIRVLIPFSINSTEVYDNSNLFQVYQNGNTLNESYAFRYYQRYKDYHTILIDCNDTTSTKGGFTSTLRRKLEQEGLVYSITNLRSSEAMFKKCFSTTQPNVVVLNTSRSTELNVVFAKLNGLLMTNPGLKISVFGYTEWLMYTRQHLDNFYKFDVCVPTTYYMDPLAPRTARFKQKYRWNFHQDMQNYHAKYAATGFDHAYFFIKGLHLYGDKFTGASGMVGYTPLQNPLNFERIGNGGLMNRQVMFVHYMPEQRVETLKF
;
A
#
# COMPACT_ATOMS: atom_id res chain seq x y z
N MET A 1 20.48 0.99 49.44
CA MET A 1 20.45 1.23 47.97
C MET A 1 20.35 -0.15 47.31
N ALA A 2 19.17 -0.50 46.80
CA ALA A 2 18.96 -1.79 46.16
C ALA A 2 19.23 -1.58 44.65
N GLU A 3 20.24 -2.26 44.13
CA GLU A 3 20.52 -2.30 42.70
C GLU A 3 19.37 -3.01 42.00
N SER A 4 18.77 -2.32 41.01
CA SER A 4 17.78 -2.91 40.11
C SER A 4 18.47 -4.04 39.32
N PRO A 5 17.83 -5.20 39.14
CA PRO A 5 18.42 -6.29 38.39
C PRO A 5 18.59 -5.87 36.92
N VAL A 6 19.83 -5.79 36.45
CA VAL A 6 20.16 -5.71 35.03
C VAL A 6 19.72 -7.01 34.38
N THR A 7 18.57 -6.99 33.72
CA THR A 7 18.11 -8.10 32.86
C THR A 7 19.11 -8.23 31.71
N THR A 8 20.01 -9.19 31.80
CA THR A 8 20.87 -9.60 30.69
C THR A 8 19.97 -9.99 29.50
N LYS A 9 19.90 -9.14 28.47
CA LYS A 9 19.31 -9.52 27.18
C LYS A 9 20.04 -10.79 26.73
N GLY A 10 19.35 -11.92 26.74
CA GLY A 10 19.88 -13.15 26.14
C GLY A 10 20.34 -12.88 24.70
N THR A 11 21.19 -13.74 24.16
CA THR A 11 22.00 -13.50 22.93
C THR A 11 21.37 -12.50 21.98
N THR A 12 22.11 -11.45 21.60
CA THR A 12 21.67 -10.43 20.61
C THR A 12 21.49 -11.01 19.20
N ASP A 13 22.00 -12.22 18.94
CA ASP A 13 21.86 -12.90 17.65
C ASP A 13 20.44 -13.45 17.47
N MET A 14 19.64 -12.74 16.67
CA MET A 14 18.24 -13.09 16.34
C MET A 14 18.09 -14.41 15.58
N ARG A 15 19.20 -15.00 15.07
CA ARG A 15 19.18 -16.33 14.42
C ARG A 15 19.13 -17.47 15.44
N LYS A 16 19.58 -17.22 16.66
CA LYS A 16 19.72 -18.24 17.72
C LYS A 16 18.61 -18.22 18.75
N ARG A 17 17.64 -17.34 18.63
CA ARG A 17 16.52 -17.19 19.53
C ARG A 17 15.22 -16.84 18.81
N ALA A 18 14.10 -16.95 19.50
CA ALA A 18 12.84 -16.44 19.01
C ALA A 18 12.88 -14.92 18.82
N ILE A 19 12.31 -14.45 17.72
CA ILE A 19 12.11 -13.01 17.46
C ILE A 19 10.87 -12.57 18.23
N ARG A 20 11.03 -11.53 19.04
CA ARG A 20 10.00 -11.05 19.98
C ARG A 20 9.20 -9.92 19.33
N ILE A 21 7.94 -10.23 19.02
CA ILE A 21 7.01 -9.34 18.33
C ILE A 21 5.99 -8.79 19.31
N GLY A 22 5.80 -7.48 19.32
CA GLY A 22 4.68 -6.81 19.95
C GLY A 22 3.66 -6.38 18.92
N VAL A 23 2.38 -6.52 19.20
CA VAL A 23 1.31 -5.95 18.38
C VAL A 23 0.49 -5.00 19.24
N MET A 24 0.48 -3.71 18.90
CA MET A 24 -0.21 -2.65 19.63
C MET A 24 -1.23 -1.98 18.70
N LEU A 25 -2.38 -2.59 18.59
CA LEU A 25 -3.47 -2.21 17.71
C LEU A 25 -4.82 -2.29 18.44
N PRO A 26 -5.90 -1.66 17.98
CA PRO A 26 -7.23 -1.88 18.53
C PRO A 26 -7.70 -3.30 18.18
N LEU A 27 -7.55 -4.21 19.13
CA LEU A 27 -7.85 -5.65 18.98
C LEU A 27 -9.18 -6.00 19.68
N HIS A 28 -10.27 -5.52 19.09
CA HIS A 28 -11.63 -5.75 19.59
C HIS A 28 -12.61 -5.90 18.41
N THR A 29 -13.89 -6.21 18.71
CA THR A 29 -14.92 -6.43 17.68
C THR A 29 -16.06 -5.39 17.71
N GLU A 30 -15.92 -4.34 18.51
CA GLU A 30 -16.95 -3.34 18.75
C GLU A 30 -17.17 -2.41 17.55
N ASN A 31 -16.11 -1.98 16.90
CA ASN A 31 -16.17 -1.06 15.76
C ASN A 31 -15.39 -1.58 14.54
N GLY A 32 -15.42 -0.79 13.46
CA GLY A 32 -14.77 -1.16 12.20
C GLY A 32 -13.24 -1.25 12.31
N ASP A 33 -12.61 -0.38 13.10
CA ASP A 33 -11.16 -0.38 13.28
C ASP A 33 -10.71 -1.64 14.02
N GLY A 34 -11.37 -1.97 15.12
CA GLY A 34 -11.09 -3.19 15.88
C GLY A 34 -11.25 -4.44 15.02
N LYS A 35 -12.34 -4.55 14.26
CA LYS A 35 -12.58 -5.67 13.34
C LYS A 35 -11.48 -5.81 12.29
N ARG A 36 -11.07 -4.69 11.68
CA ARG A 36 -9.99 -4.68 10.68
C ARG A 36 -8.64 -5.07 11.28
N MET A 37 -8.31 -4.52 12.44
CA MET A 37 -7.02 -4.80 13.08
C MET A 37 -6.96 -6.21 13.66
N THR A 38 -8.09 -6.76 14.10
CA THR A 38 -8.16 -8.18 14.48
C THR A 38 -7.91 -9.09 13.27
N GLU A 39 -8.46 -8.76 12.10
CA GLU A 39 -8.16 -9.51 10.87
C GLU A 39 -6.68 -9.36 10.48
N TYR A 40 -6.12 -8.15 10.58
CA TYR A 40 -4.69 -7.91 10.35
C TYR A 40 -3.82 -8.76 11.28
N TYR A 41 -4.13 -8.79 12.58
CA TYR A 41 -3.41 -9.59 13.56
C TYR A 41 -3.46 -11.09 13.26
N ARG A 42 -4.59 -11.61 12.78
CA ARG A 42 -4.68 -12.99 12.29
C ARG A 42 -3.70 -13.26 11.16
N GLY A 43 -3.52 -12.30 10.26
CA GLY A 43 -2.49 -12.36 9.22
C GLY A 43 -1.08 -12.44 9.78
N VAL A 44 -0.78 -11.65 10.82
CA VAL A 44 0.51 -11.71 11.54
C VAL A 44 0.76 -13.10 12.10
N LEU A 45 -0.24 -13.71 12.75
CA LEU A 45 -0.14 -15.07 13.28
C LEU A 45 0.10 -16.10 12.19
N MET A 46 -0.58 -15.99 11.04
CA MET A 46 -0.35 -16.87 9.88
C MET A 46 1.07 -16.74 9.32
N ALA A 47 1.66 -15.54 9.35
CA ALA A 47 3.05 -15.32 8.95
C ALA A 47 4.02 -16.01 9.94
N CYS A 48 3.77 -15.91 11.25
CA CYS A 48 4.55 -16.60 12.27
C CYS A 48 4.50 -18.13 12.08
N ASP A 49 3.34 -18.71 11.81
CA ASP A 49 3.20 -20.13 11.52
C ASP A 49 3.98 -20.55 10.26
N SER A 50 3.90 -19.72 9.21
CA SER A 50 4.62 -19.99 7.97
C SER A 50 6.14 -19.92 8.16
N LEU A 51 6.62 -19.00 9.00
CA LEU A 51 8.03 -18.83 9.30
C LEU A 51 8.54 -19.93 10.25
N LYS A 52 7.71 -20.39 11.18
CA LYS A 52 8.01 -21.54 12.04
C LYS A 52 8.28 -22.81 11.22
N ALA A 53 7.50 -23.04 10.16
CA ALA A 53 7.73 -24.15 9.22
C ALA A 53 9.09 -24.02 8.48
N ASN A 54 9.67 -22.82 8.42
CA ASN A 54 11.00 -22.55 7.86
C ASN A 54 12.11 -22.41 8.94
N GLY A 55 11.85 -22.86 10.17
CA GLY A 55 12.83 -22.85 11.26
C GLY A 55 13.01 -21.51 11.98
N ILE A 56 12.13 -20.50 11.72
CA ILE A 56 12.19 -19.19 12.39
C ILE A 56 11.18 -19.13 13.52
N SER A 57 11.67 -19.11 14.75
CA SER A 57 10.82 -19.04 15.95
C SER A 57 10.44 -17.60 16.28
N THR A 58 9.20 -17.41 16.78
CA THR A 58 8.68 -16.10 17.19
C THR A 58 8.02 -16.19 18.58
N ASP A 59 8.17 -15.13 19.39
CA ASP A 59 7.39 -14.87 20.62
C ASP A 59 6.50 -13.66 20.33
N VAL A 60 5.20 -13.88 20.17
CA VAL A 60 4.23 -12.85 19.84
C VAL A 60 3.40 -12.48 21.04
N ARG A 61 3.38 -11.18 21.37
CA ARG A 61 2.48 -10.61 22.38
C ARG A 61 1.63 -9.51 21.77
N ALA A 62 0.37 -9.46 22.13
CA ALA A 62 -0.57 -8.49 21.61
C ALA A 62 -1.22 -7.70 22.74
N TRP A 63 -1.31 -6.39 22.56
CA TRP A 63 -1.98 -5.46 23.46
C TRP A 63 -3.10 -4.77 22.71
N ASN A 64 -4.29 -4.75 23.31
CA ASN A 64 -5.40 -3.98 22.76
C ASN A 64 -5.18 -2.49 23.07
N VAL A 65 -4.95 -1.69 22.04
CA VAL A 65 -4.70 -0.25 22.15
C VAL A 65 -5.76 0.50 21.30
N PRO A 66 -6.99 0.67 21.83
CA PRO A 66 -8.04 1.40 21.15
C PRO A 66 -7.71 2.90 21.05
N GLU A 67 -8.52 3.63 20.28
CA GLU A 67 -8.27 5.04 19.99
C GLU A 67 -8.11 5.90 21.24
N ASN A 68 -8.92 5.70 22.25
CA ASN A 68 -8.95 6.50 23.46
C ASN A 68 -7.99 6.01 24.56
N ALA A 69 -7.24 4.93 24.32
CA ALA A 69 -6.25 4.45 25.29
C ALA A 69 -5.03 5.38 25.35
N ASP A 70 -4.56 5.62 26.55
CA ASP A 70 -3.21 6.16 26.72
C ASP A 70 -2.20 5.03 26.55
N ILE A 71 -1.52 5.03 25.43
CA ILE A 71 -0.52 4.00 25.09
C ILE A 71 0.61 3.92 26.14
N ARG A 72 0.86 4.99 26.91
CA ARG A 72 1.90 5.02 27.95
C ARG A 72 1.66 3.96 29.03
N THR A 73 0.40 3.68 29.36
CA THR A 73 0.06 2.61 30.32
C THR A 73 0.47 1.26 29.79
N THR A 74 0.21 0.98 28.53
CA THR A 74 0.64 -0.26 27.84
C THR A 74 2.17 -0.37 27.80
N LEU A 75 2.88 0.75 27.59
CA LEU A 75 4.34 0.76 27.54
C LEU A 75 5.02 0.43 28.87
N LEU A 76 4.31 0.50 30.00
CA LEU A 76 4.78 0.10 31.32
C LEU A 76 4.58 -1.38 31.62
N GLU A 77 3.84 -2.10 30.78
CA GLU A 77 3.57 -3.52 31.00
C GLU A 77 4.82 -4.39 30.85
N GLN A 78 4.83 -5.53 31.52
CA GLN A 78 5.93 -6.49 31.44
C GLN A 78 6.18 -6.94 29.99
N HIS A 79 7.44 -7.14 29.65
CA HIS A 79 7.89 -7.63 28.35
C HIS A 79 7.67 -6.69 27.15
N VAL A 80 7.17 -5.47 27.31
CA VAL A 80 7.08 -4.52 26.23
C VAL A 80 8.46 -4.03 25.81
N ALA A 81 9.32 -3.73 26.78
CA ALA A 81 10.70 -3.30 26.54
C ALA A 81 11.61 -4.40 25.94
N ASP A 82 11.18 -5.66 26.04
CA ASP A 82 11.94 -6.80 25.51
C ASP A 82 11.68 -7.07 24.02
N ARG A 83 10.75 -6.39 23.38
CA ARG A 83 10.39 -6.65 21.98
C ARG A 83 11.53 -6.25 21.03
N ASP A 84 11.65 -6.98 19.93
CA ASP A 84 12.56 -6.66 18.83
C ASP A 84 11.86 -5.81 17.77
N LEU A 85 10.55 -6.04 17.60
CA LEU A 85 9.64 -5.33 16.69
C LEU A 85 8.31 -5.07 17.38
N ILE A 86 7.79 -3.86 17.29
CA ILE A 86 6.40 -3.54 17.61
C ILE A 86 5.67 -3.15 16.32
N ILE A 87 4.53 -3.77 16.06
CA ILE A 87 3.60 -3.46 14.96
C ILE A 87 2.48 -2.60 15.52
N GLY A 88 2.38 -1.39 15.06
CA GLY A 88 1.44 -0.37 15.55
C GLY A 88 2.13 0.99 15.73
N PRO A 89 1.43 1.97 16.29
CA PRO A 89 0.00 1.97 16.59
C PRO A 89 -0.85 2.19 15.33
N LEU A 90 -2.18 2.11 15.48
CA LEU A 90 -3.08 2.52 14.40
C LEU A 90 -3.23 4.04 14.34
N TYR A 91 -3.31 4.70 15.49
CA TYR A 91 -3.65 6.11 15.60
C TYR A 91 -2.41 7.00 15.77
N THR A 92 -2.32 8.06 14.96
CA THR A 92 -1.17 8.98 14.93
C THR A 92 -0.88 9.60 16.30
N LYS A 93 -1.91 9.93 17.09
CA LYS A 93 -1.76 10.54 18.43
C LYS A 93 -0.97 9.68 19.44
N GLN A 94 -0.90 8.36 19.20
CA GLN A 94 -0.18 7.41 20.05
C GLN A 94 1.29 7.22 19.60
N LEU A 95 1.64 7.67 18.40
CA LEU A 95 2.91 7.31 17.78
C LEU A 95 4.10 7.98 18.48
N LYS A 96 3.99 9.25 18.90
CA LYS A 96 5.10 9.93 19.56
C LYS A 96 5.57 9.18 20.82
N ALA A 97 4.65 8.79 21.69
CA ALA A 97 4.98 8.08 22.93
C ALA A 97 5.61 6.72 22.64
N LEU A 98 5.06 5.97 21.66
CA LEU A 98 5.64 4.69 21.25
C LEU A 98 7.01 4.88 20.59
N GLY A 99 7.18 5.87 19.74
CA GLY A 99 8.45 6.17 19.07
C GLY A 99 9.56 6.53 20.05
N ASP A 100 9.28 7.41 21.02
CA ASP A 100 10.23 7.78 22.07
C ASP A 100 10.63 6.57 22.93
N PHE A 101 9.67 5.70 23.26
CA PHE A 101 9.92 4.47 23.99
C PHE A 101 10.79 3.48 23.16
N ALA A 102 10.46 3.30 21.91
CA ALA A 102 11.15 2.39 21.00
C ALA A 102 12.61 2.82 20.77
N LEU A 103 12.84 4.13 20.65
CA LEU A 103 14.20 4.67 20.48
C LEU A 103 15.06 4.38 21.73
N ARG A 104 14.55 4.60 22.94
CA ARG A 104 15.27 4.33 24.20
C ARG A 104 15.58 2.85 24.41
N ASN A 105 14.71 1.96 23.94
CA ASN A 105 14.85 0.51 24.14
C ASN A 105 15.42 -0.22 22.91
N ASN A 106 15.84 0.51 21.88
CA ASN A 106 16.33 -0.05 20.61
C ASN A 106 15.34 -1.06 19.99
N ILE A 107 14.06 -0.70 19.95
CA ILE A 107 12.98 -1.49 19.37
C ILE A 107 12.62 -0.91 18.01
N ARG A 108 12.44 -1.74 17.01
CA ARG A 108 11.87 -1.29 15.72
C ARG A 108 10.35 -1.17 15.80
N VAL A 109 9.80 -0.15 15.19
CA VAL A 109 8.35 0.05 15.11
C VAL A 109 7.91 0.06 13.66
N LEU A 110 7.03 -0.84 13.31
CA LEU A 110 6.32 -0.83 12.03
C LEU A 110 5.01 -0.08 12.19
N ILE A 111 4.86 1.04 11.48
CA ILE A 111 3.64 1.86 11.43
C ILE A 111 2.80 1.36 10.23
N PRO A 112 1.75 0.53 10.47
CA PRO A 112 1.12 -0.20 9.38
C PRO A 112 0.16 0.63 8.52
N PHE A 113 -0.42 1.74 9.04
CA PHE A 113 -1.49 2.46 8.34
C PHE A 113 -1.43 3.98 8.46
N SER A 114 -0.83 4.56 9.50
CA SER A 114 -0.79 6.01 9.67
C SER A 114 0.07 6.68 8.59
N ILE A 115 -0.46 7.76 8.00
CA ILE A 115 0.21 8.55 6.94
C ILE A 115 0.51 9.99 7.35
N ASN A 116 -0.05 10.44 8.49
CA ASN A 116 0.00 11.85 8.92
C ASN A 116 1.01 12.09 10.04
N SER A 117 1.96 11.17 10.24
CA SER A 117 2.97 11.31 11.25
C SER A 117 4.23 11.99 10.71
N THR A 118 4.77 12.92 11.48
CA THR A 118 6.09 13.52 11.25
C THR A 118 7.20 12.78 12.00
N GLU A 119 6.87 11.90 12.94
CA GLU A 119 7.81 11.18 13.80
C GLU A 119 8.85 10.36 13.01
N VAL A 120 8.47 9.86 11.84
CA VAL A 120 9.38 9.09 10.99
C VAL A 120 10.56 9.92 10.47
N TYR A 121 10.46 11.25 10.44
CA TYR A 121 11.55 12.12 9.97
C TYR A 121 12.68 12.27 11.00
N ASP A 122 12.38 12.04 12.29
CA ASP A 122 13.32 12.28 13.40
C ASP A 122 13.69 11.01 14.17
N ASN A 123 13.02 9.89 13.94
CA ASN A 123 13.22 8.65 14.69
C ASN A 123 13.66 7.49 13.79
N SER A 124 14.93 7.10 13.91
CA SER A 124 15.57 6.08 13.09
C SER A 124 15.00 4.65 13.25
N ASN A 125 14.22 4.37 14.30
CA ASN A 125 13.64 3.07 14.58
C ASN A 125 12.27 2.86 13.97
N LEU A 126 11.70 3.91 13.34
CA LEU A 126 10.36 3.85 12.75
C LEU A 126 10.40 3.41 11.28
N PHE A 127 9.49 2.52 10.92
CA PHE A 127 9.24 2.04 9.57
C PHE A 127 7.78 2.37 9.20
N GLN A 128 7.57 3.33 8.32
CA GLN A 128 6.23 3.74 7.87
C GLN A 128 5.87 3.07 6.55
N VAL A 129 4.75 2.34 6.52
CA VAL A 129 4.34 1.57 5.33
C VAL A 129 3.73 2.45 4.26
N TYR A 130 2.84 3.38 4.62
CA TYR A 130 2.13 4.19 3.64
C TYR A 130 2.66 5.61 3.58
N GLN A 131 2.81 6.10 2.36
CA GLN A 131 3.18 7.48 2.08
C GLN A 131 1.97 8.41 2.25
N ASN A 132 2.20 9.68 2.57
CA ASN A 132 1.16 10.70 2.50
C ASN A 132 0.72 10.93 1.04
N GLY A 133 -0.46 11.53 0.86
CA GLY A 133 -1.07 11.71 -0.46
C GLY A 133 -0.20 12.48 -1.45
N ASN A 134 0.53 13.51 -1.01
CA ASN A 134 1.39 14.31 -1.89
C ASN A 134 2.58 13.50 -2.40
N THR A 135 3.30 12.83 -1.51
CA THR A 135 4.43 11.96 -1.88
C THR A 135 3.99 10.82 -2.79
N LEU A 136 2.80 10.25 -2.53
CA LEU A 136 2.24 9.19 -3.36
C LEU A 136 1.87 9.70 -4.76
N ASN A 137 1.25 10.89 -4.86
CA ASN A 137 0.93 11.52 -6.14
C ASN A 137 2.21 11.82 -6.97
N GLU A 138 3.28 12.28 -6.32
CA GLU A 138 4.58 12.49 -6.98
C GLU A 138 5.16 11.17 -7.50
N SER A 139 5.11 10.11 -6.70
CA SER A 139 5.55 8.76 -7.09
C SER A 139 4.76 8.25 -8.30
N TYR A 140 3.44 8.39 -8.28
CA TYR A 140 2.58 7.99 -9.39
C TYR A 140 2.81 8.82 -10.65
N ALA A 141 2.96 10.15 -10.54
CA ALA A 141 3.24 11.02 -11.67
C ALA A 141 4.60 10.72 -12.32
N PHE A 142 5.62 10.43 -11.50
CA PHE A 142 6.93 10.02 -11.99
C PHE A 142 6.87 8.69 -12.76
N ARG A 143 6.18 7.68 -12.23
CA ARG A 143 6.03 6.36 -12.90
C ARG A 143 5.12 6.45 -14.12
N TYR A 144 4.10 7.31 -14.07
CA TYR A 144 3.31 7.66 -15.25
C TYR A 144 4.18 8.20 -16.37
N TYR A 145 5.00 9.21 -16.08
CA TYR A 145 5.92 9.80 -17.06
C TYR A 145 6.86 8.73 -17.65
N GLN A 146 7.48 7.90 -16.83
CA GLN A 146 8.37 6.84 -17.33
C GLN A 146 7.68 5.90 -18.32
N ARG A 147 6.40 5.61 -18.12
CA ARG A 147 5.63 4.69 -18.97
C ARG A 147 5.06 5.36 -20.22
N TYR A 148 4.58 6.59 -20.09
CA TYR A 148 3.75 7.26 -21.10
C TYR A 148 4.40 8.50 -21.73
N LYS A 149 5.70 8.71 -21.58
CA LYS A 149 6.42 9.87 -22.17
C LYS A 149 6.29 9.96 -23.69
N ASP A 150 6.05 8.83 -24.36
CA ASP A 150 5.90 8.75 -25.81
C ASP A 150 4.41 8.77 -26.27
N TYR A 151 3.49 8.97 -25.33
CA TYR A 151 2.04 9.05 -25.54
C TYR A 151 1.57 10.49 -25.47
N HIS A 152 0.51 10.79 -26.21
CA HIS A 152 -0.21 12.05 -26.03
C HIS A 152 -1.16 11.93 -24.83
N THR A 153 -0.96 12.75 -23.81
CA THR A 153 -1.79 12.76 -22.59
C THR A 153 -3.06 13.59 -22.79
N ILE A 154 -4.23 13.03 -22.46
CA ILE A 154 -5.51 13.73 -22.46
C ILE A 154 -6.07 13.75 -21.03
N LEU A 155 -6.22 14.93 -20.46
CA LEU A 155 -6.87 15.13 -19.17
C LEU A 155 -8.35 15.41 -19.39
N ILE A 156 -9.23 14.60 -18.78
CA ILE A 156 -10.67 14.79 -18.88
C ILE A 156 -11.21 15.38 -17.57
N ASP A 157 -11.75 16.59 -17.66
CA ASP A 157 -12.54 17.19 -16.60
C ASP A 157 -13.94 16.57 -16.59
N CYS A 158 -14.23 15.83 -15.55
CA CYS A 158 -15.51 15.14 -15.36
C CYS A 158 -16.57 16.00 -14.67
N ASN A 159 -16.30 17.28 -14.36
CA ASN A 159 -17.16 18.21 -13.62
C ASN A 159 -17.61 17.66 -12.24
N ASP A 160 -16.77 16.84 -11.63
CA ASP A 160 -17.01 16.30 -10.29
C ASP A 160 -16.45 17.24 -9.23
N THR A 161 -17.33 18.06 -8.65
CA THR A 161 -16.97 19.02 -7.60
C THR A 161 -16.60 18.37 -6.27
N THR A 162 -16.88 17.07 -6.11
CA THR A 162 -16.59 16.30 -4.90
C THR A 162 -15.28 15.51 -5.01
N SER A 163 -14.65 15.55 -6.18
CA SER A 163 -13.44 14.78 -6.42
C SER A 163 -12.25 15.25 -5.58
N THR A 164 -11.53 14.28 -5.03
CA THR A 164 -10.24 14.49 -4.35
C THR A 164 -9.03 14.24 -5.28
N LYS A 165 -9.27 13.95 -6.57
CA LYS A 165 -8.21 13.58 -7.53
C LYS A 165 -7.50 14.79 -8.16
N GLY A 166 -7.96 16.00 -7.88
CA GLY A 166 -7.31 17.25 -8.32
C GLY A 166 -5.84 17.36 -7.91
N GLY A 167 -5.48 16.85 -6.73
CA GLY A 167 -4.08 16.80 -6.29
C GLY A 167 -3.18 15.97 -7.21
N PHE A 168 -3.64 14.79 -7.63
CA PHE A 168 -2.90 13.97 -8.59
C PHE A 168 -2.81 14.61 -9.97
N THR A 169 -3.94 15.05 -10.54
CA THR A 169 -3.94 15.66 -11.88
C THR A 169 -3.11 16.94 -11.95
N SER A 170 -3.11 17.75 -10.89
CA SER A 170 -2.24 18.93 -10.78
C SER A 170 -0.75 18.54 -10.72
N THR A 171 -0.41 17.52 -9.93
CA THR A 171 0.97 17.01 -9.85
C THR A 171 1.43 16.43 -11.20
N LEU A 172 0.54 15.69 -11.88
CA LEU A 172 0.83 15.14 -13.21
C LEU A 172 1.06 16.25 -14.24
N ARG A 173 0.20 17.27 -14.28
CA ARG A 173 0.37 18.41 -15.18
C ARG A 173 1.72 19.08 -14.98
N ARG A 174 2.06 19.41 -13.75
CA ARG A 174 3.37 20.00 -13.40
C ARG A 174 4.53 19.10 -13.88
N LYS A 175 4.40 17.76 -13.71
CA LYS A 175 5.43 16.82 -14.18
C LYS A 175 5.56 16.85 -15.71
N LEU A 176 4.45 16.82 -16.45
CA LEU A 176 4.45 16.90 -17.92
C LEU A 176 5.07 18.21 -18.43
N GLU A 177 4.70 19.34 -17.80
CA GLU A 177 5.24 20.67 -18.11
C GLU A 177 6.76 20.76 -17.85
N GLN A 178 7.24 20.21 -16.75
CA GLN A 178 8.67 20.12 -16.41
C GLN A 178 9.47 19.30 -17.43
N GLU A 179 8.85 18.29 -18.01
CA GLU A 179 9.49 17.43 -19.03
C GLU A 179 9.25 17.92 -20.47
N GLY A 180 8.60 19.07 -20.64
CA GLY A 180 8.32 19.65 -21.95
C GLY A 180 7.30 18.86 -22.79
N LEU A 181 6.45 18.04 -22.16
CA LEU A 181 5.44 17.25 -22.86
C LEU A 181 4.15 18.03 -23.04
N VAL A 182 3.64 18.01 -24.27
CA VAL A 182 2.35 18.62 -24.62
C VAL A 182 1.22 17.67 -24.26
N TYR A 183 0.16 18.21 -23.67
CA TYR A 183 -1.05 17.47 -23.31
C TYR A 183 -2.30 18.26 -23.69
N SER A 184 -3.42 17.57 -23.85
CA SER A 184 -4.73 18.17 -24.12
C SER A 184 -5.63 18.11 -22.88
N ILE A 185 -6.52 19.10 -22.74
CA ILE A 185 -7.56 19.09 -21.73
C ILE A 185 -8.92 19.13 -22.43
N THR A 186 -9.83 18.29 -22.02
CA THR A 186 -11.21 18.26 -22.50
C THR A 186 -12.19 18.08 -21.34
N ASN A 187 -13.48 18.17 -21.63
CA ASN A 187 -14.54 18.07 -20.62
C ASN A 187 -15.58 17.03 -21.09
N LEU A 188 -16.21 16.32 -20.15
CA LEU A 188 -17.23 15.34 -20.49
C LEU A 188 -18.43 15.92 -21.25
N ARG A 189 -18.71 17.22 -21.09
CA ARG A 189 -19.79 17.93 -21.79
C ARG A 189 -19.39 18.45 -23.16
N SER A 190 -18.11 18.32 -23.55
CA SER A 190 -17.65 18.73 -24.88
C SER A 190 -18.41 17.97 -25.98
N SER A 191 -18.69 18.66 -27.10
CA SER A 191 -19.22 18.01 -28.30
C SER A 191 -18.28 16.93 -28.81
N GLU A 192 -18.76 15.98 -29.59
CA GLU A 192 -17.94 14.90 -30.16
C GLU A 192 -16.78 15.45 -30.98
N ALA A 193 -17.03 16.50 -31.78
CA ALA A 193 -15.99 17.13 -32.59
C ALA A 193 -14.88 17.75 -31.72
N MET A 194 -15.23 18.45 -30.64
CA MET A 194 -14.26 19.04 -29.71
C MET A 194 -13.52 17.96 -28.92
N PHE A 195 -14.22 16.93 -28.48
CA PHE A 195 -13.61 15.80 -27.79
C PHE A 195 -12.59 15.08 -28.68
N LYS A 196 -12.94 14.77 -29.93
CA LYS A 196 -12.06 14.14 -30.92
C LYS A 196 -10.78 14.95 -31.17
N LYS A 197 -10.87 16.27 -31.24
CA LYS A 197 -9.69 17.15 -31.50
C LYS A 197 -8.59 17.03 -30.44
N CYS A 198 -8.91 16.52 -29.25
CA CYS A 198 -7.94 16.35 -28.17
C CYS A 198 -7.07 15.10 -28.35
N PHE A 199 -7.41 14.21 -29.29
CA PHE A 199 -6.69 12.95 -29.51
C PHE A 199 -5.70 13.07 -30.66
N SER A 200 -4.49 12.59 -30.43
CA SER A 200 -3.45 12.49 -31.48
C SER A 200 -3.78 11.33 -32.43
N THR A 201 -3.59 11.57 -33.73
CA THR A 201 -3.68 10.54 -34.78
C THR A 201 -2.33 9.92 -35.12
N THR A 202 -1.24 10.51 -34.62
CA THR A 202 0.14 10.11 -34.93
C THR A 202 0.84 9.40 -33.77
N GLN A 203 0.37 9.63 -32.54
CA GLN A 203 0.90 9.01 -31.32
C GLN A 203 -0.19 8.21 -30.63
N PRO A 204 0.15 7.17 -29.84
CA PRO A 204 -0.80 6.58 -28.93
C PRO A 204 -1.24 7.60 -27.88
N ASN A 205 -2.46 7.45 -27.39
CA ASN A 205 -3.08 8.37 -26.46
C ASN A 205 -3.21 7.72 -25.08
N VAL A 206 -3.07 8.49 -24.00
CA VAL A 206 -3.39 8.06 -22.66
C VAL A 206 -4.33 9.06 -21.99
N VAL A 207 -5.45 8.56 -21.52
CA VAL A 207 -6.53 9.34 -20.90
C VAL A 207 -6.41 9.27 -19.39
N VAL A 208 -6.53 10.41 -18.72
CA VAL A 208 -6.56 10.54 -17.26
C VAL A 208 -7.76 11.39 -16.84
N LEU A 209 -8.56 10.89 -15.94
CA LEU A 209 -9.74 11.59 -15.41
C LEU A 209 -9.35 12.39 -14.16
N ASN A 210 -10.10 13.44 -13.84
CA ASN A 210 -9.99 14.15 -12.56
C ASN A 210 -10.93 13.58 -11.47
N THR A 211 -11.47 12.40 -11.66
CA THR A 211 -12.33 11.69 -10.70
C THR A 211 -12.10 10.19 -10.72
N SER A 212 -12.38 9.53 -9.60
CA SER A 212 -12.35 8.05 -9.48
C SER A 212 -13.75 7.42 -9.48
N ARG A 213 -14.81 8.20 -9.66
CA ARG A 213 -16.21 7.72 -9.54
C ARG A 213 -16.62 6.84 -10.73
N SER A 214 -17.39 5.79 -10.41
CA SER A 214 -17.88 4.82 -11.40
C SER A 214 -18.86 5.43 -12.42
N THR A 215 -19.67 6.38 -12.00
CA THR A 215 -20.64 7.08 -12.88
C THR A 215 -19.93 7.82 -14.02
N GLU A 216 -18.95 8.62 -13.68
CA GLU A 216 -18.16 9.39 -14.66
C GLU A 216 -17.31 8.47 -15.53
N LEU A 217 -16.78 7.41 -14.95
CA LEU A 217 -16.03 6.38 -15.68
C LEU A 217 -16.91 5.70 -16.75
N ASN A 218 -18.17 5.38 -16.44
CA ASN A 218 -19.14 4.87 -17.41
C ASN A 218 -19.30 5.81 -18.61
N VAL A 219 -19.47 7.10 -18.34
CA VAL A 219 -19.66 8.12 -19.40
C VAL A 219 -18.40 8.24 -20.26
N VAL A 220 -17.22 8.22 -19.63
CA VAL A 220 -15.94 8.26 -20.35
C VAL A 220 -15.81 7.05 -21.26
N PHE A 221 -16.03 5.83 -20.78
CA PHE A 221 -15.95 4.63 -21.61
C PHE A 221 -16.97 4.65 -22.75
N ALA A 222 -18.18 5.15 -22.54
CA ALA A 222 -19.16 5.32 -23.61
C ALA A 222 -18.65 6.27 -24.71
N LYS A 223 -18.09 7.44 -24.33
CA LYS A 223 -17.49 8.39 -25.25
C LYS A 223 -16.28 7.83 -26.00
N LEU A 224 -15.39 7.13 -25.31
CA LEU A 224 -14.22 6.51 -25.93
C LEU A 224 -14.62 5.39 -26.90
N ASN A 225 -15.64 4.61 -26.57
CA ASN A 225 -16.19 3.58 -27.45
C ASN A 225 -16.80 4.22 -28.71
N GLY A 226 -17.59 5.29 -28.58
CA GLY A 226 -18.12 6.05 -29.72
C GLY A 226 -17.02 6.64 -30.60
N LEU A 227 -15.97 7.19 -30.00
CA LEU A 227 -14.82 7.72 -30.71
C LEU A 227 -14.09 6.64 -31.54
N LEU A 228 -13.88 5.44 -30.97
CA LEU A 228 -13.24 4.32 -31.67
C LEU A 228 -14.11 3.76 -32.81
N MET A 229 -15.43 3.81 -32.70
CA MET A 229 -16.32 3.40 -33.80
C MET A 229 -16.12 4.25 -35.06
N THR A 230 -15.91 5.54 -34.89
CA THR A 230 -15.67 6.48 -36.01
C THR A 230 -14.19 6.66 -36.35
N ASN A 231 -13.28 6.24 -35.48
CA ASN A 231 -11.83 6.38 -35.65
C ASN A 231 -11.10 5.12 -35.16
N PRO A 232 -11.25 3.98 -35.85
CA PRO A 232 -10.74 2.68 -35.38
C PRO A 232 -9.20 2.57 -35.32
N GLY A 233 -8.49 3.51 -35.95
CA GLY A 233 -7.02 3.57 -35.91
C GLY A 233 -6.44 4.24 -34.66
N LEU A 234 -7.27 4.85 -33.79
CA LEU A 234 -6.78 5.47 -32.57
C LEU A 234 -6.37 4.42 -31.56
N LYS A 235 -5.17 4.58 -31.01
CA LYS A 235 -4.69 3.80 -29.86
C LYS A 235 -4.95 4.60 -28.59
N ILE A 236 -5.73 4.02 -27.67
CA ILE A 236 -6.15 4.71 -26.45
C ILE A 236 -5.91 3.77 -25.25
N SER A 237 -5.05 4.22 -24.34
CA SER A 237 -4.90 3.66 -23.00
C SER A 237 -5.58 4.57 -21.97
N VAL A 238 -5.94 4.05 -20.82
CA VAL A 238 -6.54 4.83 -19.73
C VAL A 238 -5.76 4.60 -18.43
N PHE A 239 -5.35 5.68 -17.79
CA PHE A 239 -4.68 5.62 -16.48
C PHE A 239 -5.68 5.99 -15.40
N GLY A 240 -5.91 5.06 -14.47
CA GLY A 240 -6.97 5.11 -13.50
C GLY A 240 -6.54 5.46 -12.09
N TYR A 241 -7.32 5.00 -11.13
CA TYR A 241 -7.13 5.18 -9.69
C TYR A 241 -7.37 3.87 -8.95
N THR A 242 -6.76 3.73 -7.77
CA THR A 242 -6.89 2.52 -6.92
C THR A 242 -8.35 2.10 -6.72
N GLU A 243 -9.29 3.05 -6.61
CA GLU A 243 -10.72 2.79 -6.42
C GLU A 243 -11.33 2.02 -7.59
N TRP A 244 -10.75 2.11 -8.80
CA TRP A 244 -11.27 1.38 -9.97
C TRP A 244 -11.12 -0.13 -9.86
N LEU A 245 -10.22 -0.59 -9.02
CA LEU A 245 -10.11 -2.02 -8.72
C LEU A 245 -11.40 -2.59 -8.11
N MET A 246 -12.25 -1.74 -7.48
CA MET A 246 -13.58 -2.13 -6.99
C MET A 246 -14.61 -2.27 -8.11
N TYR A 247 -14.36 -1.65 -9.25
CA TYR A 247 -15.28 -1.62 -10.39
C TYR A 247 -14.91 -2.64 -11.47
N THR A 248 -13.88 -3.43 -11.26
CA THR A 248 -13.36 -4.42 -12.22
C THR A 248 -14.49 -5.33 -12.74
N ARG A 249 -15.39 -5.80 -11.86
CA ARG A 249 -16.49 -6.68 -12.26
C ARG A 249 -17.44 -6.03 -13.27
N GLN A 250 -17.63 -4.71 -13.19
CA GLN A 250 -18.57 -3.95 -14.05
C GLN A 250 -17.91 -3.51 -15.37
N HIS A 251 -16.60 -3.28 -15.37
CA HIS A 251 -15.88 -2.64 -16.44
C HIS A 251 -14.77 -3.47 -17.06
N LEU A 252 -14.71 -4.77 -16.75
CA LEU A 252 -13.57 -5.61 -17.13
C LEU A 252 -13.26 -5.56 -18.63
N ASP A 253 -14.29 -5.65 -19.48
CA ASP A 253 -14.12 -5.60 -20.94
C ASP A 253 -13.55 -4.24 -21.40
N ASN A 254 -14.03 -3.14 -20.80
CA ASN A 254 -13.48 -1.81 -21.07
C ASN A 254 -12.05 -1.67 -20.54
N PHE A 255 -11.75 -2.28 -19.37
CA PHE A 255 -10.40 -2.25 -18.82
C PHE A 255 -9.41 -2.94 -19.76
N TYR A 256 -9.75 -4.08 -20.30
CA TYR A 256 -8.93 -4.76 -21.32
C TYR A 256 -8.88 -3.95 -22.62
N LYS A 257 -10.04 -3.51 -23.13
CA LYS A 257 -10.12 -2.79 -24.40
C LYS A 257 -9.30 -1.52 -24.43
N PHE A 258 -9.26 -0.78 -23.32
CA PHE A 258 -8.57 0.50 -23.19
C PHE A 258 -7.24 0.40 -22.46
N ASP A 259 -6.64 -0.79 -22.43
CA ASP A 259 -5.29 -0.98 -21.86
C ASP A 259 -5.14 -0.28 -20.50
N VAL A 260 -6.10 -0.49 -19.60
CA VAL A 260 -6.24 0.27 -18.35
C VAL A 260 -5.10 -0.03 -17.40
N CYS A 261 -4.47 1.02 -16.88
CA CYS A 261 -3.40 0.95 -15.90
C CYS A 261 -3.85 1.63 -14.59
N VAL A 262 -3.87 0.91 -13.49
CA VAL A 262 -4.34 1.38 -12.18
C VAL A 262 -3.17 1.48 -11.20
N PRO A 263 -2.77 2.70 -10.77
CA PRO A 263 -1.76 2.87 -9.74
C PRO A 263 -2.31 2.48 -8.37
N THR A 264 -1.49 1.75 -7.60
CA THR A 264 -1.88 1.30 -6.27
C THR A 264 -0.66 0.97 -5.40
N THR A 265 -0.86 0.87 -4.10
CA THR A 265 0.14 0.38 -3.14
C THR A 265 -0.15 -1.05 -2.69
N TYR A 266 -1.24 -1.64 -3.13
CA TYR A 266 -1.63 -3.00 -2.80
C TYR A 266 -2.46 -3.63 -3.92
N TYR A 267 -2.20 -4.90 -4.19
CA TYR A 267 -3.03 -5.70 -5.09
C TYR A 267 -2.87 -7.19 -4.78
N MET A 268 -3.97 -7.86 -4.53
CA MET A 268 -4.02 -9.30 -4.34
C MET A 268 -4.72 -9.93 -5.53
N ASP A 269 -3.95 -10.57 -6.42
CA ASP A 269 -4.49 -11.21 -7.60
C ASP A 269 -5.51 -12.30 -7.20
N PRO A 270 -6.80 -12.13 -7.53
CA PRO A 270 -7.84 -13.07 -7.14
C PRO A 270 -7.71 -14.45 -7.78
N LEU A 271 -7.02 -14.54 -8.92
CA LEU A 271 -6.86 -15.76 -9.70
C LEU A 271 -5.56 -16.52 -9.37
N ALA A 272 -4.64 -15.88 -8.64
CA ALA A 272 -3.38 -16.53 -8.30
C ALA A 272 -3.59 -17.73 -7.36
N PRO A 273 -2.98 -18.91 -7.64
CA PRO A 273 -3.11 -20.09 -6.79
C PRO A 273 -2.72 -19.85 -5.33
N ARG A 274 -1.74 -18.98 -5.10
CA ARG A 274 -1.31 -18.60 -3.74
C ARG A 274 -2.39 -17.82 -2.98
N THR A 275 -3.18 -17.00 -3.67
CA THR A 275 -4.33 -16.30 -3.09
C THR A 275 -5.39 -17.31 -2.62
N ALA A 276 -5.70 -18.30 -3.45
CA ALA A 276 -6.65 -19.35 -3.10
C ALA A 276 -6.16 -20.14 -1.87
N ARG A 277 -4.88 -20.56 -1.85
CA ARG A 277 -4.28 -21.26 -0.72
C ARG A 277 -4.29 -20.42 0.56
N PHE A 278 -4.00 -19.12 0.46
CA PHE A 278 -4.03 -18.23 1.63
C PHE A 278 -5.44 -18.09 2.20
N LYS A 279 -6.46 -17.89 1.35
CA LYS A 279 -7.87 -17.85 1.78
C LYS A 279 -8.31 -19.14 2.44
N GLN A 280 -7.94 -20.28 1.87
CA GLN A 280 -8.26 -21.58 2.43
C GLN A 280 -7.60 -21.79 3.81
N LYS A 281 -6.30 -21.46 3.95
CA LYS A 281 -5.58 -21.54 5.23
C LYS A 281 -6.17 -20.60 6.27
N TYR A 282 -6.58 -19.39 5.88
CA TYR A 282 -7.26 -18.43 6.77
C TYR A 282 -8.57 -19.02 7.30
N ARG A 283 -9.42 -19.55 6.41
CA ARG A 283 -10.70 -20.19 6.81
C ARG A 283 -10.46 -21.39 7.72
N TRP A 284 -9.47 -22.19 7.43
CA TRP A 284 -9.10 -23.33 8.26
C TRP A 284 -8.68 -22.90 9.69
N ASN A 285 -7.83 -21.89 9.82
CA ASN A 285 -7.30 -21.46 11.11
C ASN A 285 -8.33 -20.71 11.97
N PHE A 286 -9.24 -19.95 11.35
CA PHE A 286 -10.13 -19.04 12.07
C PHE A 286 -11.61 -19.33 11.91
N HIS A 287 -11.98 -20.41 11.20
CA HIS A 287 -13.35 -20.87 10.97
C HIS A 287 -14.30 -19.79 10.39
N GLN A 288 -13.73 -18.84 9.65
CA GLN A 288 -14.48 -17.76 8.99
C GLN A 288 -13.73 -17.25 7.76
N ASP A 289 -14.44 -16.59 6.88
CA ASP A 289 -13.83 -15.90 5.74
C ASP A 289 -13.21 -14.57 6.14
N MET A 290 -12.24 -14.09 5.35
CA MET A 290 -11.74 -12.72 5.48
C MET A 290 -12.86 -11.73 5.17
N GLN A 291 -12.83 -10.58 5.83
CA GLN A 291 -13.78 -9.49 5.61
C GLN A 291 -13.77 -9.03 4.14
N ASN A 292 -14.93 -8.62 3.67
CA ASN A 292 -15.07 -8.21 2.27
C ASN A 292 -14.63 -6.75 2.05
N TYR A 293 -13.41 -6.41 2.45
CA TYR A 293 -12.75 -5.18 2.08
C TYR A 293 -11.93 -5.38 0.81
N HIS A 294 -11.70 -4.30 0.08
CA HIS A 294 -10.87 -4.36 -1.12
C HIS A 294 -9.41 -4.73 -0.76
N ALA A 295 -8.79 -4.00 0.16
CA ALA A 295 -7.57 -4.44 0.81
C ALA A 295 -7.91 -5.54 1.84
N LYS A 296 -7.28 -6.71 1.73
CA LYS A 296 -7.47 -7.81 2.68
C LYS A 296 -6.53 -7.62 3.87
N TYR A 297 -7.07 -7.23 5.02
CA TYR A 297 -6.26 -6.91 6.19
C TYR A 297 -5.42 -8.11 6.68
N ALA A 298 -5.93 -9.33 6.58
CA ALA A 298 -5.13 -10.52 6.88
C ALA A 298 -3.93 -10.68 5.94
N ALA A 299 -4.09 -10.41 4.64
CA ALA A 299 -2.98 -10.48 3.69
C ALA A 299 -1.94 -9.38 3.97
N THR A 300 -2.40 -8.17 4.32
CA THR A 300 -1.52 -7.06 4.73
C THR A 300 -0.72 -7.43 5.98
N GLY A 301 -1.39 -7.95 7.01
CA GLY A 301 -0.72 -8.39 8.25
C GLY A 301 0.29 -9.51 8.01
N PHE A 302 -0.05 -10.45 7.12
CA PHE A 302 0.86 -11.52 6.71
C PHE A 302 2.10 -10.97 6.00
N ASP A 303 1.93 -10.11 4.99
CA ASP A 303 3.03 -9.53 4.22
C ASP A 303 3.98 -8.73 5.12
N HIS A 304 3.42 -7.87 5.99
CA HIS A 304 4.19 -7.07 6.92
C HIS A 304 5.00 -7.93 7.88
N ALA A 305 4.33 -8.85 8.58
CA ALA A 305 4.99 -9.70 9.57
C ALA A 305 6.02 -10.62 8.94
N TYR A 306 5.69 -11.28 7.83
CA TYR A 306 6.61 -12.18 7.14
C TYR A 306 7.90 -11.46 6.72
N PHE A 307 7.73 -10.28 6.10
CA PHE A 307 8.86 -9.47 5.63
C PHE A 307 9.77 -9.03 6.77
N PHE A 308 9.20 -8.46 7.84
CA PHE A 308 9.97 -7.96 8.98
C PHE A 308 10.61 -9.07 9.80
N ILE A 309 9.88 -10.12 10.11
CA ILE A 309 10.41 -11.24 10.93
C ILE A 309 11.54 -11.94 10.19
N LYS A 310 11.35 -12.27 8.91
CA LYS A 310 12.38 -12.89 8.10
C LYS A 310 13.59 -11.97 7.92
N GLY A 311 13.36 -10.68 7.71
CA GLY A 311 14.42 -9.68 7.60
C GLY A 311 15.25 -9.54 8.89
N LEU A 312 14.60 -9.46 10.02
CA LEU A 312 15.26 -9.42 11.35
C LEU A 312 16.04 -10.72 11.63
N HIS A 313 15.47 -11.86 11.28
CA HIS A 313 16.19 -13.14 11.41
C HIS A 313 17.47 -13.17 10.58
N LEU A 314 17.41 -12.70 9.33
CA LEU A 314 18.57 -12.76 8.42
C LEU A 314 19.64 -11.70 8.72
N TYR A 315 19.24 -10.50 9.09
CA TYR A 315 20.13 -9.34 9.15
C TYR A 315 20.23 -8.67 10.53
N GLY A 316 19.36 -9.02 11.48
CA GLY A 316 19.36 -8.43 12.82
C GLY A 316 19.25 -6.90 12.76
N ASP A 317 20.17 -6.21 13.44
CA ASP A 317 20.20 -4.74 13.48
C ASP A 317 20.55 -4.10 12.13
N LYS A 318 21.09 -4.84 11.19
CA LYS A 318 21.42 -4.36 9.83
C LYS A 318 20.22 -4.41 8.89
N PHE A 319 19.07 -4.87 9.34
CA PHE A 319 17.86 -4.91 8.51
C PHE A 319 17.34 -3.49 8.29
N THR A 320 17.29 -3.07 7.02
CA THR A 320 16.75 -1.76 6.59
C THR A 320 15.42 -1.88 5.84
N GLY A 321 15.01 -3.10 5.50
CA GLY A 321 13.79 -3.31 4.69
C GLY A 321 13.93 -2.92 3.21
N ALA A 322 15.15 -2.73 2.71
CA ALA A 322 15.39 -2.43 1.30
C ALA A 322 15.00 -3.60 0.39
N SER A 323 14.69 -3.27 -0.87
CA SER A 323 14.31 -4.24 -1.89
C SER A 323 15.34 -5.36 -2.03
N GLY A 324 14.87 -6.59 -2.16
CA GLY A 324 15.73 -7.77 -2.35
C GLY A 324 16.31 -8.37 -1.08
N MET A 325 16.37 -7.65 0.05
CA MET A 325 16.97 -8.19 1.28
C MET A 325 16.27 -9.47 1.77
N VAL A 326 14.97 -9.56 1.67
CA VAL A 326 14.22 -10.68 2.28
C VAL A 326 13.95 -11.83 1.31
N GLY A 327 14.06 -11.62 0.00
CA GLY A 327 13.72 -12.63 -1.00
C GLY A 327 12.29 -13.14 -0.85
N TYR A 328 11.34 -12.25 -0.60
CA TYR A 328 9.93 -12.53 -0.37
C TYR A 328 9.06 -11.94 -1.48
N THR A 329 8.13 -12.73 -2.00
CA THR A 329 7.09 -12.24 -2.91
C THR A 329 5.81 -11.99 -2.11
N PRO A 330 5.36 -10.73 -1.94
CA PRO A 330 4.20 -10.42 -1.13
C PRO A 330 2.90 -10.95 -1.76
N LEU A 331 1.91 -11.23 -0.92
CA LEU A 331 0.56 -11.59 -1.36
C LEU A 331 -0.17 -10.38 -1.95
N GLN A 332 -0.03 -9.22 -1.30
CA GLN A 332 -0.77 -8.02 -1.60
C GLN A 332 0.09 -6.74 -1.55
N ASN A 333 0.93 -6.58 -0.53
CA ASN A 333 1.65 -5.34 -0.22
C ASN A 333 3.15 -5.47 -0.51
N PRO A 334 3.66 -4.95 -1.63
CA PRO A 334 5.10 -4.90 -1.85
C PRO A 334 5.76 -3.88 -0.91
N LEU A 335 6.93 -4.24 -0.41
CA LEU A 335 7.68 -3.45 0.56
C LEU A 335 9.10 -3.19 0.06
N ASN A 336 9.48 -1.91 0.08
CA ASN A 336 10.83 -1.42 -0.18
C ASN A 336 11.04 -0.14 0.62
N PHE A 337 11.76 -0.26 1.72
CA PHE A 337 11.98 0.87 2.63
C PHE A 337 13.25 1.62 2.29
N GLU A 338 13.14 2.94 2.26
CA GLU A 338 14.24 3.87 2.09
C GLU A 338 14.31 4.83 3.27
N ARG A 339 15.53 5.19 3.67
CA ARG A 339 15.76 6.11 4.77
C ARG A 339 15.34 7.53 4.40
N ILE A 340 14.71 8.23 5.33
CA ILE A 340 14.31 9.63 5.19
C ILE A 340 15.30 10.49 5.97
N GLY A 341 16.19 11.18 5.28
CA GLY A 341 17.22 11.99 5.93
C GLY A 341 17.98 11.20 6.98
N ASN A 342 18.02 11.71 8.20
CA ASN A 342 18.61 11.06 9.38
C ASN A 342 17.56 10.29 10.22
N GLY A 343 16.30 10.32 9.82
CA GLY A 343 15.20 9.70 10.54
C GLY A 343 14.99 8.22 10.24
N GLY A 344 13.75 7.80 10.25
CA GLY A 344 13.30 6.43 10.00
C GLY A 344 13.29 6.04 8.53
N LEU A 345 12.50 5.03 8.23
CA LEU A 345 12.40 4.45 6.91
C LEU A 345 10.95 4.50 6.42
N MET A 346 10.75 4.83 5.15
CA MET A 346 9.44 4.87 4.51
C MET A 346 9.41 3.90 3.34
N ASN A 347 8.33 3.13 3.23
CA ASN A 347 8.10 2.29 2.06
C ASN A 347 7.85 3.16 0.83
N ARG A 348 8.69 3.02 -0.18
CA ARG A 348 8.60 3.74 -1.46
C ARG A 348 7.95 2.92 -2.56
N GLN A 349 7.65 1.66 -2.29
CA GLN A 349 7.10 0.77 -3.29
C GLN A 349 5.72 1.20 -3.74
N VAL A 350 5.57 1.35 -5.03
CA VAL A 350 4.29 1.50 -5.72
C VAL A 350 4.19 0.47 -6.84
N MET A 351 2.98 0.19 -7.30
CA MET A 351 2.75 -0.71 -8.42
C MET A 351 1.64 -0.20 -9.33
N PHE A 352 1.62 -0.68 -10.55
CA PHE A 352 0.50 -0.55 -11.45
C PHE A 352 -0.12 -1.91 -11.70
N VAL A 353 -1.44 -2.00 -11.61
CA VAL A 353 -2.24 -3.14 -12.08
C VAL A 353 -2.64 -2.82 -13.51
N HIS A 354 -2.14 -3.59 -14.44
CA HIS A 354 -2.29 -3.34 -15.88
C HIS A 354 -3.20 -4.40 -16.50
N TYR A 355 -4.31 -3.96 -17.05
CA TYR A 355 -5.29 -4.78 -17.77
C TYR A 355 -4.98 -4.72 -19.26
N MET A 356 -4.30 -5.75 -19.75
CA MET A 356 -3.79 -5.80 -21.13
C MET A 356 -4.88 -6.19 -22.13
N PRO A 357 -4.84 -5.68 -23.37
CA PRO A 357 -5.80 -6.04 -24.43
C PRO A 357 -5.92 -7.56 -24.69
N GLU A 358 -4.86 -8.33 -24.42
CA GLU A 358 -4.86 -9.80 -24.52
C GLU A 358 -5.62 -10.49 -23.37
N GLN A 359 -6.45 -9.79 -22.64
CA GLN A 359 -7.23 -10.26 -21.50
C GLN A 359 -6.37 -10.86 -20.38
N ARG A 360 -5.20 -10.29 -20.16
CA ARG A 360 -4.32 -10.61 -19.04
C ARG A 360 -4.19 -9.42 -18.08
N VAL A 361 -3.98 -9.75 -16.83
CA VAL A 361 -3.66 -8.76 -15.79
C VAL A 361 -2.24 -9.01 -15.32
N GLU A 362 -1.44 -7.97 -15.33
CA GLU A 362 -0.09 -8.00 -14.77
C GLU A 362 0.11 -6.92 -13.70
N THR A 363 1.10 -7.10 -12.86
CA THR A 363 1.51 -6.10 -11.87
C THR A 363 2.91 -5.61 -12.18
N LEU A 364 3.03 -4.33 -12.46
CA LEU A 364 4.31 -3.65 -12.63
C LEU A 364 4.71 -3.04 -11.28
N LYS A 365 5.82 -3.48 -10.70
CA LYS A 365 6.34 -3.00 -9.40
C LYS A 365 7.51 -2.06 -9.65
N PHE A 366 7.60 -0.99 -8.83
CA PHE A 366 8.60 0.07 -9.00
C PHE A 366 9.32 0.41 -7.70
#